data_5f45f6c3255427a395742fff9bda1e98
#
_entry.id   5f45f6c3255427a395742fff9bda1e98
#
_cell.length_a   1.000
_cell.length_b   1.000
_cell.length_c   1.000
_cell.angle_alpha   90.00
_cell.angle_beta   90.00
_cell.angle_gamma   90.00
#
_symmetry.space_group_name_H-M   'P 1'
#
loop_
_entity.id
_entity.type
_entity.pdbx_description
1 polymer ?
#
loop_
_entity_poly.entity_id
_entity_poly.type
_entity_poly.pdbx_seq_one_letter_code
_entity_poly.pdbx_strand_id
1 'polypeptide(L)'
;MTEATKTQQESAPVVLTADMALTLARSAYSVSTDYFDTNIRAQIEQDMRRFNSRFGTGSKYLSDAYKFRSRVFRPKTRGTIRKNEAVAAEAMFSTLDLINVTPHDESDDSEVASAELMQNILQYRLTKTIPWFMTCMGAYQDAQVTGVVISHQYWRYDPAKKIDTPVIELVPIENFRFDPNASWVDPVGTSPYLIHLVPMYIKDIKARMKRGRWIHHDDAAIKTAMKQYGDTIRLERDGQRVDASTTSSEITDYTVAWVHRNIIEHEGVDYICYTLGTQLVLSDPEPLATDYAHNRRPFVVGLCVIEAH
;
A
#
# COMPACT_ATOMS: atom_id res chain seq x y z
N MET A 1 -4.18 -58.45 -16.12
CA MET A 1 -4.33 -57.43 -15.08
C MET A 1 -4.22 -56.09 -15.80
N THR A 2 -5.38 -55.49 -16.05
CA THR A 2 -5.48 -54.27 -16.86
C THR A 2 -5.56 -53.07 -15.90
N GLU A 3 -4.48 -52.26 -15.88
CA GLU A 3 -4.48 -51.01 -15.11
C GLU A 3 -5.40 -50.00 -15.78
N ALA A 4 -6.43 -49.60 -15.05
CA ALA A 4 -7.32 -48.51 -15.44
C ALA A 4 -6.62 -47.18 -15.20
N THR A 5 -6.22 -46.53 -16.26
CA THR A 5 -5.76 -45.15 -16.27
C THR A 5 -6.92 -44.27 -15.86
N LYS A 6 -6.89 -43.76 -14.61
CA LYS A 6 -7.79 -42.67 -14.18
C LYS A 6 -7.39 -41.41 -14.90
N THR A 7 -8.12 -41.03 -15.92
CA THR A 7 -8.11 -39.71 -16.52
C THR A 7 -8.60 -38.73 -15.46
N GLN A 8 -7.69 -37.96 -14.87
CA GLN A 8 -8.07 -36.77 -14.12
C GLN A 8 -8.75 -35.81 -15.11
N GLN A 9 -10.04 -35.63 -14.96
CA GLN A 9 -10.75 -34.53 -15.59
C GLN A 9 -10.21 -33.24 -14.96
N GLU A 10 -9.39 -32.53 -15.71
CA GLU A 10 -9.00 -31.16 -15.44
C GLU A 10 -10.29 -30.33 -15.50
N SER A 11 -10.86 -30.02 -14.35
CA SER A 11 -12.00 -29.11 -14.26
C SER A 11 -11.54 -27.75 -14.76
N ALA A 12 -12.31 -27.16 -15.66
CA ALA A 12 -12.05 -25.80 -16.13
C ALA A 12 -11.87 -24.86 -14.91
N PRO A 13 -10.91 -23.94 -14.93
CA PRO A 13 -10.65 -23.05 -13.80
C PRO A 13 -11.94 -22.30 -13.44
N VAL A 14 -12.34 -22.37 -12.18
CA VAL A 14 -13.52 -21.65 -11.69
C VAL A 14 -13.19 -20.17 -11.71
N VAL A 15 -13.84 -19.44 -12.62
CA VAL A 15 -13.65 -17.99 -12.75
C VAL A 15 -14.26 -17.33 -11.51
N LEU A 16 -13.45 -16.52 -10.81
CA LEU A 16 -13.91 -15.77 -9.65
C LEU A 16 -15.01 -14.79 -10.05
N THR A 17 -16.20 -14.91 -9.46
CA THR A 17 -17.31 -13.98 -9.72
C THR A 17 -17.21 -12.73 -8.83
N ALA A 18 -17.85 -11.62 -9.25
CA ALA A 18 -17.84 -10.36 -8.49
C ALA A 18 -18.38 -10.52 -7.05
N ASP A 19 -19.44 -11.30 -6.88
CA ASP A 19 -20.04 -11.55 -5.54
C ASP A 19 -19.14 -12.41 -4.65
N MET A 20 -18.47 -13.41 -5.22
CA MET A 20 -17.48 -14.20 -4.50
C MET A 20 -16.27 -13.34 -4.11
N ALA A 21 -15.77 -12.53 -5.03
CA ALA A 21 -14.66 -11.60 -4.76
C ALA A 21 -15.00 -10.60 -3.65
N LEU A 22 -16.22 -10.05 -3.65
CA LEU A 22 -16.69 -9.15 -2.58
C LEU A 22 -16.76 -9.86 -1.22
N THR A 23 -17.25 -11.09 -1.20
CA THR A 23 -17.37 -11.88 0.03
C THR A 23 -15.99 -12.20 0.60
N LEU A 24 -15.05 -12.63 -0.24
CA LEU A 24 -13.66 -12.88 0.14
C LEU A 24 -12.95 -11.60 0.61
N ALA A 25 -13.09 -10.51 -0.15
CA ALA A 25 -12.52 -9.20 0.22
C ALA A 25 -13.06 -8.70 1.57
N ARG A 26 -14.36 -8.88 1.84
CA ARG A 26 -14.98 -8.49 3.11
C ARG A 26 -14.44 -9.30 4.28
N SER A 27 -14.35 -10.62 4.12
CA SER A 27 -13.79 -11.51 5.14
C SER A 27 -12.31 -11.18 5.41
N ALA A 28 -11.51 -11.06 4.36
CA ALA A 28 -10.11 -10.70 4.42
C ALA A 28 -9.87 -9.36 5.12
N TYR A 29 -10.67 -8.34 4.76
CA TYR A 29 -10.60 -7.02 5.37
C TYR A 29 -10.96 -7.06 6.87
N SER A 30 -12.02 -7.80 7.25
CA SER A 30 -12.41 -7.92 8.66
C SER A 30 -11.30 -8.55 9.48
N VAL A 31 -10.80 -9.72 9.08
CA VAL A 31 -9.74 -10.44 9.81
C VAL A 31 -8.48 -9.61 9.97
N SER A 32 -8.01 -9.02 8.87
CA SER A 32 -6.78 -8.22 8.89
C SER A 32 -6.93 -6.91 9.67
N THR A 33 -8.11 -6.29 9.64
CA THR A 33 -8.38 -5.06 10.38
C THR A 33 -8.53 -5.32 11.86
N ASP A 34 -9.23 -6.38 12.26
CA ASP A 34 -9.38 -6.78 13.67
C ASP A 34 -8.01 -7.06 14.31
N TYR A 35 -7.13 -7.75 13.59
CA TYR A 35 -5.76 -7.98 14.04
C TYR A 35 -4.98 -6.67 14.16
N PHE A 36 -5.04 -5.83 13.14
CA PHE A 36 -4.36 -4.54 13.12
C PHE A 36 -4.82 -3.63 14.26
N ASP A 37 -6.12 -3.55 14.49
CA ASP A 37 -6.72 -2.70 15.53
C ASP A 37 -6.37 -3.19 16.94
N THR A 38 -6.31 -4.51 17.14
CA THR A 38 -6.02 -5.09 18.45
C THR A 38 -4.53 -5.02 18.80
N ASN A 39 -3.64 -5.31 17.83
CA ASN A 39 -2.23 -5.54 18.13
C ASN A 39 -1.30 -4.39 17.72
N ILE A 40 -1.64 -3.63 16.69
CA ILE A 40 -0.70 -2.73 16.02
C ILE A 40 -1.09 -1.26 16.19
N ARG A 41 -2.38 -0.92 16.05
CA ARG A 41 -2.88 0.46 16.02
C ARG A 41 -2.38 1.32 17.18
N ALA A 42 -2.55 0.85 18.40
CA ALA A 42 -2.22 1.63 19.58
C ALA A 42 -0.73 1.99 19.66
N GLN A 43 0.14 1.08 19.24
CA GLN A 43 1.58 1.31 19.21
C GLN A 43 1.95 2.36 18.16
N ILE A 44 1.45 2.21 16.93
CA ILE A 44 1.72 3.16 15.85
C ILE A 44 1.24 4.57 16.20
N GLU A 45 0.03 4.70 16.78
CA GLU A 45 -0.46 6.01 17.23
C GLU A 45 0.46 6.66 18.26
N GLN A 46 0.97 5.90 19.22
CA GLN A 46 1.91 6.41 20.21
C GLN A 46 3.24 6.84 19.57
N ASP A 47 3.76 6.04 18.66
CA ASP A 47 5.04 6.32 18.02
C ASP A 47 4.95 7.53 17.10
N MET A 48 3.86 7.67 16.37
CA MET A 48 3.57 8.88 15.61
C MET A 48 3.43 10.13 16.48
N ARG A 49 2.75 10.02 17.62
CA ARG A 49 2.68 11.13 18.58
C ARG A 49 4.05 11.54 19.11
N ARG A 50 4.89 10.56 19.47
CA ARG A 50 6.27 10.81 19.92
C ARG A 50 7.10 11.48 18.82
N PHE A 51 6.99 11.01 17.58
CA PHE A 51 7.65 11.62 16.44
C PHE A 51 7.16 13.05 16.18
N ASN A 52 5.85 13.29 16.26
CA ASN A 52 5.23 14.61 16.11
C ASN A 52 5.40 15.52 17.33
N SER A 53 6.21 15.12 18.30
CA SER A 53 6.47 15.90 19.53
C SER A 53 5.21 16.12 20.37
N ARG A 54 4.31 15.16 20.39
CA ARG A 54 3.08 15.18 21.19
C ARG A 54 3.18 14.18 22.34
N PHE A 55 2.51 14.48 23.44
CA PHE A 55 2.39 13.53 24.56
C PHE A 55 1.49 12.35 24.17
N GLY A 56 1.87 11.15 24.62
CA GLY A 56 1.05 9.94 24.42
C GLY A 56 -0.30 10.05 25.13
N THR A 57 -1.28 9.30 24.64
CA THR A 57 -2.61 9.17 25.24
C THR A 57 -2.46 8.66 26.68
N GLY A 58 -3.17 9.27 27.64
CA GLY A 58 -3.06 8.92 29.06
C GLY A 58 -1.86 9.55 29.81
N SER A 59 -1.07 10.41 29.14
CA SER A 59 0.02 11.13 29.82
C SER A 59 -0.54 12.08 30.87
N LYS A 60 0.10 12.07 32.06
CA LYS A 60 -0.24 13.01 33.16
C LYS A 60 -0.22 14.48 32.73
N TYR A 61 0.60 14.82 31.74
CA TYR A 61 0.69 16.19 31.19
C TYR A 61 -0.55 16.64 30.42
N LEU A 62 -1.41 15.72 30.02
CA LEU A 62 -2.70 16.02 29.38
C LEU A 62 -3.85 16.13 30.35
N SER A 63 -3.65 15.75 31.64
CA SER A 63 -4.67 15.82 32.66
C SER A 63 -4.96 17.26 33.11
N ASP A 64 -6.15 17.50 33.67
CA ASP A 64 -6.57 18.81 34.17
C ASP A 64 -5.65 19.32 35.30
N ALA A 65 -5.04 18.42 36.09
CA ALA A 65 -4.07 18.79 37.15
C ALA A 65 -2.83 19.50 36.59
N TYR A 66 -2.52 19.33 35.30
CA TYR A 66 -1.38 19.95 34.63
C TYR A 66 -1.77 21.08 33.67
N LYS A 67 -3.04 21.51 33.66
CA LYS A 67 -3.57 22.52 32.73
C LYS A 67 -2.80 23.84 32.75
N PHE A 68 -2.33 24.26 33.93
CA PHE A 68 -1.61 25.52 34.15
C PHE A 68 -0.10 25.35 34.35
N ARG A 69 0.44 24.16 34.11
CA ARG A 69 1.89 23.87 34.24
C ARG A 69 2.57 23.83 32.89
N SER A 70 3.89 23.98 32.89
CA SER A 70 4.69 23.89 31.66
C SER A 70 4.53 22.50 31.03
N ARG A 71 4.23 22.50 29.73
CA ARG A 71 4.04 21.28 28.91
C ARG A 71 5.08 21.19 27.80
N VAL A 72 6.34 21.45 28.15
CA VAL A 72 7.44 21.36 27.19
C VAL A 72 7.71 19.91 26.84
N PHE A 73 7.57 19.55 25.57
CA PHE A 73 7.94 18.25 25.03
C PHE A 73 9.37 18.31 24.47
N ARG A 74 10.22 17.38 24.85
CA ARG A 74 11.57 17.23 24.27
C ARG A 74 11.51 16.23 23.12
N PRO A 75 11.71 16.64 21.85
CA PRO A 75 11.55 15.79 20.68
C PRO A 75 12.76 14.87 20.45
N LYS A 76 13.11 14.02 21.44
CA LYS A 76 14.27 13.12 21.34
C LYS A 76 14.12 12.12 20.20
N THR A 77 12.97 11.46 20.09
CA THR A 77 12.67 10.48 19.04
C THR A 77 12.86 11.09 17.66
N ARG A 78 12.23 12.23 17.41
CA ARG A 78 12.38 12.93 16.13
C ARG A 78 13.82 13.33 15.84
N GLY A 79 14.54 13.82 16.87
CA GLY A 79 15.95 14.19 16.72
C GLY A 79 16.84 13.00 16.38
N THR A 80 16.61 11.84 16.99
CA THR A 80 17.37 10.62 16.69
C THR A 80 17.06 10.11 15.28
N ILE A 81 15.78 10.02 14.90
CA ILE A 81 15.37 9.58 13.55
C ILE A 81 15.98 10.48 12.47
N ARG A 82 15.95 11.81 12.66
CA ARG A 82 16.56 12.74 11.70
C ARG A 82 18.09 12.61 11.59
N LYS A 83 18.78 12.27 12.67
CA LYS A 83 20.22 11.97 12.62
C LYS A 83 20.49 10.68 11.85
N ASN A 84 19.73 9.62 12.13
CA ASN A 84 19.87 8.36 11.42
C ASN A 84 19.53 8.52 9.94
N GLU A 85 18.51 9.31 9.60
CA GLU A 85 18.13 9.64 8.22
C GLU A 85 19.28 10.32 7.46
N ALA A 86 19.98 11.24 8.10
CA ALA A 86 21.13 11.90 7.48
C ALA A 86 22.29 10.92 7.20
N VAL A 87 22.59 10.02 8.14
CA VAL A 87 23.62 8.98 7.95
C VAL A 87 23.20 7.99 6.85
N ALA A 88 21.94 7.58 6.82
CA ALA A 88 21.41 6.69 5.78
C ALA A 88 21.45 7.37 4.40
N ALA A 89 21.12 8.66 4.33
CA ALA A 89 21.21 9.43 3.09
C ALA A 89 22.65 9.48 2.55
N GLU A 90 23.62 9.72 3.42
CA GLU A 90 25.04 9.70 3.06
C GLU A 90 25.46 8.30 2.58
N ALA A 91 25.08 7.26 3.30
CA ALA A 91 25.45 5.88 2.94
C ALA A 91 24.86 5.44 1.60
N MET A 92 23.59 5.78 1.31
CA MET A 92 22.90 5.33 0.10
C MET A 92 23.18 6.20 -1.13
N PHE A 93 23.51 7.48 -0.95
CA PHE A 93 23.63 8.47 -2.04
C PHE A 93 25.01 9.15 -2.10
N SER A 94 26.03 8.54 -1.49
CA SER A 94 27.42 9.06 -1.57
C SER A 94 28.00 8.96 -2.96
N THR A 95 27.52 8.04 -3.79
CA THR A 95 27.94 7.86 -5.18
C THR A 95 26.81 8.23 -6.14
N LEU A 96 27.20 8.62 -7.36
CA LEU A 96 26.24 8.92 -8.42
C LEU A 96 25.65 7.65 -9.04
N ASP A 97 26.36 6.54 -8.95
CA ASP A 97 25.93 5.24 -9.47
C ASP A 97 25.08 4.56 -8.41
N LEU A 98 23.76 4.62 -8.59
CA LEU A 98 22.78 4.07 -7.66
C LEU A 98 22.59 2.57 -7.80
N ILE A 99 22.85 2.03 -8.98
CA ILE A 99 22.65 0.61 -9.31
C ILE A 99 23.86 0.10 -10.09
N ASN A 100 24.30 -1.09 -9.74
CA ASN A 100 25.22 -1.88 -10.52
C ASN A 100 24.52 -3.18 -10.98
N VAL A 101 24.52 -3.45 -12.28
CA VAL A 101 23.94 -4.66 -12.86
C VAL A 101 25.07 -5.49 -13.40
N THR A 102 25.29 -6.68 -12.81
CA THR A 102 26.29 -7.64 -13.25
C THR A 102 25.65 -8.70 -14.14
N PRO A 103 26.29 -9.09 -15.25
CA PRO A 103 25.86 -10.22 -16.08
C PRO A 103 25.92 -11.51 -15.29
N HIS A 104 25.16 -12.53 -15.67
CA HIS A 104 25.28 -13.87 -15.09
C HIS A 104 26.51 -14.60 -15.59
N ASP A 105 26.79 -14.46 -16.88
CA ASP A 105 28.00 -14.97 -17.51
C ASP A 105 28.83 -13.80 -18.08
N GLU A 106 29.99 -13.53 -17.49
CA GLU A 106 30.89 -12.46 -17.93
C GLU A 106 31.63 -12.81 -19.25
N SER A 107 31.60 -14.07 -19.68
CA SER A 107 32.20 -14.51 -20.94
C SER A 107 31.27 -14.37 -22.15
N ASP A 108 29.98 -14.09 -21.93
CA ASP A 108 29.02 -13.83 -23.00
C ASP A 108 28.87 -12.33 -23.27
N ASP A 109 29.43 -11.87 -24.38
CA ASP A 109 29.36 -10.47 -24.82
C ASP A 109 27.94 -9.95 -24.93
N SER A 110 26.96 -10.79 -25.22
CA SER A 110 25.52 -10.42 -25.34
C SER A 110 24.90 -10.17 -23.97
N GLU A 111 25.26 -10.97 -22.95
CA GLU A 111 24.81 -10.74 -21.58
C GLU A 111 25.46 -9.49 -20.97
N VAL A 112 26.71 -9.25 -21.22
CA VAL A 112 27.43 -8.04 -20.77
C VAL A 112 26.78 -6.79 -21.37
N ALA A 113 26.54 -6.76 -22.69
CA ALA A 113 25.88 -5.63 -23.34
C ALA A 113 24.44 -5.40 -22.82
N SER A 114 23.72 -6.48 -22.53
CA SER A 114 22.38 -6.41 -21.96
C SER A 114 22.39 -5.85 -20.53
N ALA A 115 23.36 -6.26 -19.71
CA ALA A 115 23.52 -5.75 -18.34
C ALA A 115 23.87 -4.26 -18.33
N GLU A 116 24.79 -3.80 -19.21
CA GLU A 116 25.12 -2.39 -19.35
C GLU A 116 23.92 -1.54 -19.79
N LEU A 117 23.15 -2.03 -20.76
CA LEU A 117 21.94 -1.35 -21.22
C LEU A 117 20.90 -1.23 -20.10
N MET A 118 20.69 -2.32 -19.36
CA MET A 118 19.77 -2.36 -18.23
C MET A 118 20.20 -1.40 -17.13
N GLN A 119 21.50 -1.38 -16.78
CA GLN A 119 22.06 -0.45 -15.81
C GLN A 119 21.81 1.00 -16.22
N ASN A 120 22.08 1.36 -17.47
CA ASN A 120 21.88 2.71 -17.99
C ASN A 120 20.41 3.14 -17.95
N ILE A 121 19.49 2.24 -18.31
CA ILE A 121 18.04 2.51 -18.28
C ILE A 121 17.57 2.71 -16.83
N LEU A 122 17.95 1.82 -15.92
CA LEU A 122 17.56 1.92 -14.51
C LEU A 122 18.14 3.17 -13.85
N GLN A 123 19.43 3.45 -14.08
CA GLN A 123 20.10 4.67 -13.60
C GLN A 123 19.37 5.93 -14.07
N TYR A 124 19.03 6.00 -15.37
CA TYR A 124 18.26 7.10 -15.93
C TYR A 124 16.88 7.24 -15.26
N ARG A 125 16.15 6.13 -15.09
CA ARG A 125 14.82 6.13 -14.48
C ARG A 125 14.86 6.62 -13.03
N LEU A 126 15.79 6.14 -12.23
CA LEU A 126 15.95 6.52 -10.82
C LEU A 126 16.44 7.96 -10.63
N THR A 127 17.27 8.47 -11.55
CA THR A 127 17.80 9.84 -11.40
C THR A 127 16.92 10.91 -12.01
N LYS A 128 16.15 10.58 -13.08
CA LYS A 128 15.42 11.58 -13.87
C LYS A 128 13.90 11.45 -13.82
N THR A 129 13.38 10.21 -13.69
CA THR A 129 11.95 9.97 -13.82
C THR A 129 11.29 9.77 -12.46
N ILE A 130 11.91 9.01 -11.59
CA ILE A 130 11.42 8.69 -10.25
C ILE A 130 12.13 9.62 -9.25
N PRO A 131 11.41 10.25 -8.30
CA PRO A 131 12.04 11.03 -7.24
C PRO A 131 12.67 10.10 -6.18
N TRP A 132 13.64 9.27 -6.62
CA TRP A 132 14.18 8.15 -5.85
C TRP A 132 14.73 8.54 -4.49
N PHE A 133 15.51 9.63 -4.43
CA PHE A 133 16.01 10.16 -3.16
C PHE A 133 14.90 10.42 -2.15
N MET A 134 13.85 11.15 -2.57
CA MET A 134 12.72 11.48 -1.69
C MET A 134 11.94 10.25 -1.28
N THR A 135 11.78 9.29 -2.20
CA THR A 135 11.12 8.00 -1.93
C THR A 135 11.90 7.20 -0.90
N CYS A 136 13.23 7.07 -1.04
CA CYS A 136 14.07 6.37 -0.08
C CYS A 136 14.07 7.04 1.30
N MET A 137 14.16 8.37 1.35
CA MET A 137 14.14 9.09 2.63
C MET A 137 12.79 8.96 3.32
N GLY A 138 11.69 9.05 2.57
CA GLY A 138 10.34 8.81 3.11
C GLY A 138 10.16 7.37 3.61
N ALA A 139 10.65 6.40 2.83
CA ALA A 139 10.64 4.98 3.21
C ALA A 139 11.42 4.73 4.49
N TYR A 140 12.62 5.29 4.59
CA TYR A 140 13.45 5.16 5.79
C TYR A 140 12.79 5.79 7.02
N GLN A 141 12.19 6.97 6.86
CA GLN A 141 11.45 7.62 7.94
C GLN A 141 10.26 6.78 8.40
N ASP A 142 9.45 6.26 7.47
CA ASP A 142 8.31 5.40 7.81
C ASP A 142 8.79 4.12 8.51
N ALA A 143 9.83 3.46 8.01
CA ALA A 143 10.43 2.28 8.65
C ALA A 143 10.89 2.57 10.09
N GLN A 144 11.52 3.72 10.34
CA GLN A 144 11.99 4.10 11.68
C GLN A 144 10.86 4.51 12.64
N VAL A 145 9.74 5.01 12.14
CA VAL A 145 8.60 5.47 12.96
C VAL A 145 7.61 4.34 13.23
N THR A 146 7.27 3.56 12.20
CA THR A 146 6.22 2.53 12.28
C THR A 146 6.76 1.11 12.29
N GLY A 147 8.05 0.93 12.04
CA GLY A 147 8.69 -0.39 11.94
C GLY A 147 8.51 -1.08 10.59
N VAL A 148 7.64 -0.56 9.73
CA VAL A 148 7.28 -1.16 8.43
C VAL A 148 7.27 -0.09 7.35
N VAL A 149 7.76 -0.43 6.17
CA VAL A 149 7.63 0.38 4.97
C VAL A 149 6.96 -0.43 3.88
N ILE A 150 6.04 0.19 3.17
CA ILE A 150 5.31 -0.43 2.07
C ILE A 150 5.42 0.48 0.86
N SER A 151 5.78 -0.08 -0.28
CA SER A 151 5.78 0.61 -1.56
C SER A 151 4.89 -0.08 -2.57
N HIS A 152 4.21 0.72 -3.37
CA HIS A 152 3.41 0.30 -4.51
C HIS A 152 4.13 0.71 -5.79
N GLN A 153 4.36 -0.25 -6.69
CA GLN A 153 5.08 -0.05 -7.94
C GLN A 153 4.10 -0.25 -9.09
N TYR A 154 3.97 0.76 -9.95
CA TYR A 154 3.05 0.69 -11.09
C TYR A 154 3.51 1.56 -12.23
N TRP A 155 2.97 1.31 -13.41
CA TRP A 155 3.19 2.12 -14.59
C TRP A 155 2.08 3.16 -14.74
N ARG A 156 2.46 4.44 -14.82
CA ARG A 156 1.51 5.52 -15.03
C ARG A 156 1.51 5.93 -16.51
N TYR A 157 0.38 5.66 -17.15
CA TYR A 157 0.13 6.06 -18.53
C TYR A 157 -1.03 7.05 -18.59
N ASP A 158 -0.76 8.29 -19.04
CA ASP A 158 -1.76 9.32 -19.25
C ASP A 158 -1.43 10.04 -20.58
N PRO A 159 -2.07 9.62 -21.70
CA PRO A 159 -1.78 10.18 -23.02
C PRO A 159 -2.15 11.66 -23.12
N ALA A 160 -3.16 12.13 -22.38
CA ALA A 160 -3.57 13.53 -22.38
C ALA A 160 -2.50 14.46 -21.78
N LYS A 161 -1.78 13.97 -20.79
CA LYS A 161 -0.68 14.68 -20.13
C LYS A 161 0.70 14.28 -20.67
N LYS A 162 0.76 13.38 -21.65
CA LYS A 162 2.01 12.81 -22.19
C LYS A 162 2.89 12.18 -21.10
N ILE A 163 2.24 11.53 -20.11
CA ILE A 163 2.92 10.81 -19.04
C ILE A 163 2.97 9.34 -19.40
N ASP A 164 4.18 8.79 -19.42
CA ASP A 164 4.46 7.37 -19.69
C ASP A 164 5.69 6.98 -18.86
N THR A 165 5.46 6.71 -17.57
CA THR A 165 6.56 6.57 -16.59
C THR A 165 6.26 5.54 -15.52
N PRO A 166 7.28 4.80 -15.04
CA PRO A 166 7.16 4.02 -13.83
C PRO A 166 7.03 4.95 -12.62
N VAL A 167 6.23 4.52 -11.65
CA VAL A 167 5.99 5.23 -10.39
C VAL A 167 6.23 4.27 -9.23
N ILE A 168 6.91 4.76 -8.21
CA ILE A 168 7.06 4.11 -6.91
C ILE A 168 6.43 5.02 -5.88
N GLU A 169 5.37 4.56 -5.24
CA GLU A 169 4.60 5.31 -4.26
C GLU A 169 4.68 4.63 -2.89
N LEU A 170 4.94 5.40 -1.85
CA LEU A 170 4.92 4.88 -0.49
C LEU A 170 3.47 4.76 -0.01
N VAL A 171 3.15 3.62 0.55
CA VAL A 171 1.82 3.32 1.09
C VAL A 171 1.91 3.32 2.61
N PRO A 172 1.20 4.22 3.30
CA PRO A 172 1.11 4.18 4.75
C PRO A 172 0.55 2.84 5.24
N ILE A 173 1.09 2.33 6.36
CA ILE A 173 0.69 1.03 6.91
C ILE A 173 -0.82 0.97 7.24
N GLU A 174 -1.41 2.09 7.65
CA GLU A 174 -2.84 2.21 7.89
C GLU A 174 -3.70 2.02 6.63
N ASN A 175 -3.09 2.13 5.45
CA ASN A 175 -3.77 1.96 4.16
C ASN A 175 -3.52 0.59 3.52
N PHE A 176 -2.85 -0.31 4.20
CA PHE A 176 -2.51 -1.61 3.65
C PHE A 176 -2.92 -2.74 4.60
N ARG A 177 -3.45 -3.82 4.04
CA ARG A 177 -3.84 -5.02 4.79
C ARG A 177 -3.35 -6.26 4.07
N PHE A 178 -2.82 -7.19 4.84
CA PHE A 178 -2.41 -8.53 4.41
C PHE A 178 -2.72 -9.53 5.53
N ASP A 179 -2.58 -10.80 5.26
CA ASP A 179 -2.88 -11.84 6.26
C ASP A 179 -1.88 -11.76 7.42
N PRO A 180 -2.35 -11.68 8.67
CA PRO A 180 -1.49 -11.74 9.84
C PRO A 180 -0.64 -13.02 9.95
N ASN A 181 -1.07 -14.11 9.33
CA ASN A 181 -0.35 -15.39 9.32
C ASN A 181 0.66 -15.50 8.17
N ALA A 182 0.78 -14.49 7.31
CA ALA A 182 1.77 -14.51 6.23
C ALA A 182 3.21 -14.55 6.79
N SER A 183 4.13 -15.17 6.04
CA SER A 183 5.53 -15.21 6.42
C SER A 183 6.11 -13.79 6.48
N TRP A 184 6.79 -13.46 7.57
CA TRP A 184 7.45 -12.17 7.72
C TRP A 184 8.61 -11.96 6.73
N VAL A 185 9.18 -13.03 6.15
CA VAL A 185 10.25 -12.94 5.14
C VAL A 185 9.71 -12.42 3.81
N ASP A 186 8.52 -12.89 3.42
CA ASP A 186 7.83 -12.46 2.21
C ASP A 186 6.33 -12.34 2.49
N PRO A 187 5.90 -11.28 3.16
CA PRO A 187 4.48 -11.11 3.49
C PRO A 187 3.61 -10.85 2.26
N VAL A 188 4.20 -10.35 1.18
CA VAL A 188 3.46 -10.11 -0.07
C VAL A 188 3.23 -11.40 -0.84
N GLY A 189 4.23 -12.26 -0.95
CA GLY A 189 4.13 -13.51 -1.72
C GLY A 189 3.34 -14.60 -0.99
N THR A 190 3.43 -14.65 0.35
CA THR A 190 2.80 -15.71 1.16
C THR A 190 1.40 -15.38 1.66
N SER A 191 0.97 -14.13 1.57
CA SER A 191 -0.40 -13.73 1.96
C SER A 191 -1.40 -14.17 0.89
N PRO A 192 -2.53 -14.81 1.25
CA PRO A 192 -3.57 -15.17 0.28
C PRO A 192 -4.32 -13.95 -0.29
N TYR A 193 -4.18 -12.80 0.35
CA TYR A 193 -4.80 -11.56 -0.10
C TYR A 193 -3.98 -10.33 0.27
N LEU A 194 -4.11 -9.28 -0.54
CA LEU A 194 -3.59 -7.94 -0.24
C LEU A 194 -4.69 -6.92 -0.49
N ILE A 195 -4.88 -5.98 0.44
CA ILE A 195 -5.87 -4.93 0.31
C ILE A 195 -5.17 -3.58 0.47
N HIS A 196 -5.21 -2.77 -0.58
CA HIS A 196 -4.69 -1.41 -0.58
C HIS A 196 -5.84 -0.40 -0.59
N LEU A 197 -5.96 0.38 0.47
CA LEU A 197 -6.96 1.43 0.61
C LEU A 197 -6.47 2.71 -0.07
N VAL A 198 -7.09 3.05 -1.18
CA VAL A 198 -6.73 4.21 -2.01
C VAL A 198 -7.74 5.33 -1.81
N PRO A 199 -7.34 6.51 -1.31
CA PRO A 199 -8.24 7.65 -1.24
C PRO A 199 -8.48 8.22 -2.64
N MET A 200 -9.73 8.30 -3.06
CA MET A 200 -10.13 8.84 -4.36
C MET A 200 -11.25 9.85 -4.24
N TYR A 201 -11.22 10.90 -5.05
CA TYR A 201 -12.34 11.81 -5.16
C TYR A 201 -13.52 11.15 -5.88
N ILE A 202 -14.74 11.45 -5.44
CA ILE A 202 -15.96 10.91 -6.07
C ILE A 202 -16.04 11.24 -7.55
N LYS A 203 -15.62 12.45 -7.95
CA LYS A 203 -15.54 12.82 -9.37
C LYS A 203 -14.69 11.84 -10.20
N ASP A 204 -13.58 11.34 -9.62
CA ASP A 204 -12.68 10.43 -10.33
C ASP A 204 -13.26 9.01 -10.41
N ILE A 205 -13.99 8.59 -9.36
CA ILE A 205 -14.76 7.34 -9.34
C ILE A 205 -15.85 7.39 -10.43
N LYS A 206 -16.66 8.45 -10.44
CA LYS A 206 -17.69 8.67 -11.46
C LYS A 206 -17.11 8.76 -12.89
N ALA A 207 -15.95 9.39 -13.06
CA ALA A 207 -15.27 9.46 -14.33
C ALA A 207 -14.82 8.07 -14.85
N ARG A 208 -14.37 7.19 -13.97
CA ARG A 208 -14.02 5.80 -14.33
C ARG A 208 -15.26 4.98 -14.68
N MET A 209 -16.36 5.14 -13.93
CA MET A 209 -17.67 4.54 -14.26
C MET A 209 -18.16 5.00 -15.63
N LYS A 210 -18.12 6.31 -15.90
CA LYS A 210 -18.54 6.88 -17.20
C LYS A 210 -17.70 6.38 -18.39
N ARG A 211 -16.43 6.07 -18.15
CA ARG A 211 -15.52 5.50 -19.17
C ARG A 211 -15.71 3.99 -19.38
N GLY A 212 -16.62 3.35 -18.67
CA GLY A 212 -16.87 1.92 -18.72
C GLY A 212 -15.77 1.05 -18.09
N ARG A 213 -14.83 1.64 -17.35
CA ARG A 213 -13.80 0.88 -16.64
C ARG A 213 -14.32 0.27 -15.33
N TRP A 214 -15.36 0.89 -14.76
CA TRP A 214 -15.99 0.46 -13.51
C TRP A 214 -17.49 0.35 -13.69
N ILE A 215 -18.10 -0.52 -12.92
CA ILE A 215 -19.53 -0.77 -12.87
C ILE A 215 -20.24 0.53 -12.45
N HIS A 216 -21.31 0.88 -13.15
CA HIS A 216 -22.07 2.07 -12.85
C HIS A 216 -22.94 1.87 -11.60
N HIS A 217 -22.81 2.79 -10.65
CA HIS A 217 -23.63 2.83 -9.43
C HIS A 217 -24.24 4.22 -9.25
N ASP A 218 -25.40 4.29 -8.62
CA ASP A 218 -26.05 5.55 -8.29
C ASP A 218 -25.40 6.23 -7.06
N ASP A 219 -25.68 7.52 -6.90
CA ASP A 219 -25.13 8.31 -5.80
C ASP A 219 -25.60 7.83 -4.43
N ALA A 220 -26.76 7.18 -4.34
CA ALA A 220 -27.28 6.64 -3.08
C ALA A 220 -26.49 5.40 -2.64
N ALA A 221 -26.14 4.51 -3.56
CA ALA A 221 -25.30 3.35 -3.29
C ALA A 221 -23.88 3.77 -2.87
N ILE A 222 -23.29 4.74 -3.58
CA ILE A 222 -21.99 5.30 -3.23
C ILE A 222 -22.02 5.91 -1.82
N LYS A 223 -23.06 6.69 -1.49
CA LYS A 223 -23.23 7.30 -0.18
C LYS A 223 -23.34 6.27 0.95
N THR A 224 -24.05 5.18 0.71
CA THR A 224 -24.20 4.11 1.70
C THR A 224 -22.86 3.39 1.93
N ALA A 225 -22.13 3.11 0.86
CA ALA A 225 -20.82 2.43 0.95
C ALA A 225 -19.73 3.29 1.62
N MET A 226 -19.83 4.62 1.56
CA MET A 226 -18.86 5.55 2.15
C MET A 226 -18.93 5.70 3.66
N LYS A 227 -20.04 5.36 4.31
CA LYS A 227 -20.30 5.67 5.73
C LYS A 227 -19.40 4.99 6.76
N GLN A 228 -18.42 4.18 6.35
CA GLN A 228 -17.75 3.21 7.23
C GLN A 228 -16.32 3.53 7.66
N TYR A 229 -15.69 4.66 7.26
CA TYR A 229 -14.25 4.79 7.46
C TYR A 229 -13.79 6.09 8.09
N GLY A 230 -13.50 6.05 9.39
CA GLY A 230 -12.62 6.99 10.08
C GLY A 230 -11.43 6.23 10.66
N ASP A 231 -10.20 6.66 10.40
CA ASP A 231 -9.00 6.06 10.98
C ASP A 231 -8.24 7.09 11.82
N THR A 232 -8.05 6.79 13.10
CA THR A 232 -7.37 7.66 14.07
C THR A 232 -5.89 7.83 13.75
N ILE A 233 -5.24 6.82 13.16
CA ILE A 233 -3.83 6.90 12.77
C ILE A 233 -3.63 7.95 11.68
N ARG A 234 -4.56 8.06 10.72
CA ARG A 234 -4.50 9.09 9.68
C ARG A 234 -4.58 10.50 10.26
N LEU A 235 -5.41 10.69 11.28
CA LEU A 235 -5.49 11.98 11.98
C LEU A 235 -4.15 12.33 12.65
N GLU A 236 -3.45 11.36 13.21
CA GLU A 236 -2.15 11.59 13.82
C GLU A 236 -1.03 11.80 12.77
N ARG A 237 -1.09 11.11 11.63
CA ARG A 237 -0.13 11.28 10.51
C ARG A 237 -0.32 12.62 9.80
N ASP A 238 -1.54 12.92 9.41
CA ASP A 238 -1.88 14.09 8.58
C ASP A 238 -2.12 15.36 9.39
N GLY A 239 -2.01 15.28 10.70
CA GLY A 239 -2.28 16.39 11.59
C GLY A 239 -3.77 16.56 11.85
N GLN A 240 -4.41 17.58 11.35
CA GLN A 240 -5.83 17.87 11.58
C GLN A 240 -6.69 17.70 10.32
N ARG A 241 -6.28 16.88 9.38
CA ARG A 241 -7.16 16.56 8.26
C ARG A 241 -8.36 15.78 8.77
N VAL A 242 -9.43 16.50 8.98
CA VAL A 242 -10.74 15.91 9.25
C VAL A 242 -11.15 15.16 7.99
N ASP A 243 -11.46 13.87 8.12
CA ASP A 243 -12.12 13.14 7.05
C ASP A 243 -13.43 13.86 6.73
N ALA A 244 -13.44 14.61 5.64
CA ALA A 244 -14.64 15.35 5.20
C ALA A 244 -15.82 14.40 4.92
N SER A 245 -15.56 13.09 4.80
CA SER A 245 -16.56 12.04 4.63
C SER A 245 -17.46 11.83 5.84
N THR A 246 -17.00 12.20 7.05
CA THR A 246 -17.78 11.97 8.28
C THR A 246 -18.68 13.14 8.69
N THR A 247 -18.43 14.35 8.14
CA THR A 247 -19.07 15.57 8.65
C THR A 247 -20.11 16.19 7.70
N SER A 248 -20.11 15.88 6.39
CA SER A 248 -21.07 16.46 5.47
C SER A 248 -22.21 15.50 5.14
N SER A 249 -23.44 15.99 5.31
CA SER A 249 -24.67 15.28 4.90
C SER A 249 -24.81 15.18 3.38
N GLU A 250 -24.05 15.98 2.62
CA GLU A 250 -24.08 16.01 1.16
C GLU A 250 -22.76 15.49 0.57
N ILE A 251 -22.89 14.56 -0.37
CA ILE A 251 -21.78 14.10 -1.19
C ILE A 251 -21.52 15.13 -2.27
N THR A 252 -20.32 15.68 -2.27
CA THR A 252 -19.83 16.54 -3.35
C THR A 252 -18.81 15.79 -4.20
N ASP A 253 -18.59 16.26 -5.42
CA ASP A 253 -17.58 15.69 -6.31
C ASP A 253 -16.15 15.69 -5.73
N TYR A 254 -15.89 16.54 -4.73
CA TYR A 254 -14.62 16.66 -4.02
C TYR A 254 -14.57 15.86 -2.70
N THR A 255 -15.62 15.14 -2.37
CA THR A 255 -15.60 14.23 -1.22
C THR A 255 -14.65 13.07 -1.52
N VAL A 256 -13.83 12.69 -0.54
CA VAL A 256 -12.90 11.56 -0.66
C VAL A 256 -13.61 10.28 -0.24
N ALA A 257 -13.52 9.27 -1.07
CA ALA A 257 -13.98 7.93 -0.77
C ALA A 257 -12.79 6.96 -0.77
N TRP A 258 -12.88 5.92 0.05
CA TRP A 258 -11.85 4.90 0.17
C TRP A 258 -12.17 3.73 -0.74
N VAL A 259 -11.41 3.62 -1.81
CA VAL A 259 -11.48 2.49 -2.74
C VAL A 259 -10.49 1.44 -2.28
N HIS A 260 -10.95 0.22 -2.09
CA HIS A 260 -10.11 -0.92 -1.82
C HIS A 260 -9.68 -1.54 -3.14
N ARG A 261 -8.38 -1.59 -3.37
CA ARG A 261 -7.77 -2.43 -4.39
C ARG A 261 -7.47 -3.76 -3.73
N ASN A 262 -8.22 -4.77 -4.10
CA ASN A 262 -8.07 -6.12 -3.56
C ASN A 262 -7.31 -6.97 -4.56
N ILE A 263 -6.26 -7.64 -4.11
CA ILE A 263 -5.59 -8.72 -4.82
C ILE A 263 -5.88 -9.97 -4.00
N ILE A 264 -6.54 -10.95 -4.60
CA ILE A 264 -7.02 -12.15 -3.92
C ILE A 264 -6.56 -13.36 -4.73
N GLU A 265 -5.90 -14.29 -4.07
CA GLU A 265 -5.56 -15.57 -4.66
C GLU A 265 -6.80 -16.48 -4.64
N HIS A 266 -7.14 -17.03 -5.79
CA HIS A 266 -8.18 -18.04 -5.93
C HIS A 266 -7.71 -19.12 -6.88
N GLU A 267 -7.70 -20.37 -6.41
CA GLU A 267 -7.22 -21.54 -7.16
C GLU A 267 -5.83 -21.37 -7.79
N GLY A 268 -4.91 -20.71 -7.07
CA GLY A 268 -3.53 -20.50 -7.51
C GLY A 268 -3.35 -19.35 -8.52
N VAL A 269 -4.40 -18.57 -8.79
CA VAL A 269 -4.36 -17.39 -9.64
C VAL A 269 -4.68 -16.15 -8.81
N ASP A 270 -3.86 -15.12 -8.95
CA ASP A 270 -4.13 -13.81 -8.36
C ASP A 270 -5.12 -13.03 -9.20
N TYR A 271 -6.22 -12.58 -8.58
CA TYR A 271 -7.22 -11.71 -9.17
C TYR A 271 -7.16 -10.33 -8.54
N ILE A 272 -7.31 -9.29 -9.38
CA ILE A 272 -7.45 -7.92 -8.94
C ILE A 272 -8.89 -7.46 -9.09
N CYS A 273 -9.45 -6.86 -8.05
CA CYS A 273 -10.77 -6.23 -8.11
C CYS A 273 -10.80 -4.96 -7.26
N TYR A 274 -11.70 -4.06 -7.61
CA TYR A 274 -11.88 -2.81 -6.89
C TYR A 274 -13.24 -2.79 -6.20
N THR A 275 -13.25 -2.38 -4.92
CA THR A 275 -14.49 -2.23 -4.15
C THR A 275 -14.53 -0.88 -3.46
N LEU A 276 -15.70 -0.34 -3.24
CA LEU A 276 -15.90 0.84 -2.41
C LEU A 276 -16.23 0.36 -0.99
N GLY A 277 -15.23 0.49 -0.12
CA GLY A 277 -15.31 -0.15 1.18
C GLY A 277 -15.51 -1.66 1.06
N THR A 278 -16.29 -2.21 1.99
CA THR A 278 -16.64 -3.64 2.01
C THR A 278 -18.04 -3.94 1.43
N GLN A 279 -18.67 -2.98 0.75
CA GLN A 279 -20.09 -3.11 0.38
C GLN A 279 -20.35 -3.13 -1.12
N LEU A 280 -19.60 -2.38 -1.90
CA LEU A 280 -19.91 -2.15 -3.30
C LEU A 280 -18.76 -2.57 -4.20
N VAL A 281 -19.03 -3.45 -5.16
CA VAL A 281 -18.05 -3.84 -6.19
C VAL A 281 -17.99 -2.74 -7.25
N LEU A 282 -16.80 -2.27 -7.56
CA LEU A 282 -16.56 -1.26 -8.60
C LEU A 282 -16.08 -1.89 -9.91
N SER A 283 -15.38 -3.01 -9.87
CA SER A 283 -14.92 -3.72 -11.06
C SER A 283 -15.10 -5.22 -10.91
N ASP A 284 -15.35 -5.90 -12.01
CA ASP A 284 -15.25 -7.35 -12.04
C ASP A 284 -13.83 -7.79 -11.70
N PRO A 285 -13.67 -8.98 -11.08
CA PRO A 285 -12.35 -9.52 -10.81
C PRO A 285 -11.67 -9.94 -12.11
N GLU A 286 -10.46 -9.43 -12.34
CA GLU A 286 -9.63 -9.77 -13.49
C GLU A 286 -8.33 -10.43 -13.02
N PRO A 287 -7.75 -11.38 -13.79
CA PRO A 287 -6.45 -11.93 -13.46
C PRO A 287 -5.40 -10.82 -13.36
N LEU A 288 -4.54 -10.89 -12.35
CA LEU A 288 -3.49 -9.90 -12.12
C LEU A 288 -2.59 -9.68 -13.34
N ALA A 289 -2.37 -10.74 -14.12
CA ALA A 289 -1.59 -10.71 -15.36
C ALA A 289 -2.15 -9.75 -16.41
N THR A 290 -3.43 -9.37 -16.35
CA THR A 290 -4.07 -8.40 -17.26
C THR A 290 -3.51 -6.99 -17.04
N ASP A 291 -3.37 -6.58 -15.77
CA ASP A 291 -2.81 -5.27 -15.40
C ASP A 291 -1.27 -5.30 -15.29
N TYR A 292 -0.72 -6.44 -14.86
CA TYR A 292 0.71 -6.63 -14.62
C TYR A 292 1.23 -7.86 -15.38
N ALA A 293 1.77 -7.65 -16.57
CA ALA A 293 2.22 -8.71 -17.48
C ALA A 293 3.24 -9.70 -16.86
N HIS A 294 3.95 -9.28 -15.83
CA HIS A 294 4.88 -10.14 -15.09
C HIS A 294 4.20 -11.03 -14.03
N ASN A 295 2.90 -10.92 -13.85
CA ASN A 295 2.06 -11.66 -12.88
C ASN A 295 2.63 -11.64 -11.43
N ARG A 296 3.27 -10.54 -11.03
CA ARG A 296 3.76 -10.34 -9.67
C ARG A 296 2.95 -9.24 -8.99
N ARG A 297 2.66 -9.44 -7.72
CA ARG A 297 1.98 -8.44 -6.90
C ARG A 297 2.82 -7.15 -6.83
N PRO A 298 2.25 -5.98 -7.14
CA PRO A 298 3.01 -4.74 -7.32
C PRO A 298 3.35 -4.03 -6.01
N PHE A 299 3.60 -4.78 -4.96
CA PHE A 299 3.93 -4.26 -3.63
C PHE A 299 5.24 -4.84 -3.12
N VAL A 300 5.97 -4.01 -2.39
CA VAL A 300 7.14 -4.44 -1.60
C VAL A 300 6.92 -3.99 -0.17
N VAL A 301 7.07 -4.92 0.76
CA VAL A 301 7.00 -4.67 2.20
C VAL A 301 8.37 -4.90 2.80
N GLY A 302 8.91 -3.88 3.46
CA GLY A 302 10.16 -3.94 4.21
C GLY A 302 9.91 -3.78 5.70
N LEU A 303 10.56 -4.59 6.52
CA LEU A 303 10.52 -4.51 7.97
C LEU A 303 11.80 -3.87 8.49
N CYS A 304 11.68 -2.95 9.44
CA CYS A 304 12.84 -2.29 10.04
C CYS A 304 13.58 -3.22 11.01
N VAL A 305 12.84 -4.06 11.72
CA VAL A 305 13.37 -5.03 12.68
C VAL A 305 12.79 -6.40 12.34
N ILE A 306 13.67 -7.36 12.16
CA ILE A 306 13.30 -8.75 11.95
C ILE A 306 13.42 -9.45 13.29
N GLU A 307 12.32 -9.66 13.97
CA GLU A 307 12.25 -10.52 15.16
C GLU A 307 11.90 -11.94 14.67
N ALA A 308 12.84 -12.86 14.86
CA ALA A 308 12.57 -14.27 14.63
C ALA A 308 11.71 -14.78 15.81
N HIS A 309 10.46 -15.06 15.57
CA HIS A 309 9.57 -15.77 16.47
C HIS A 309 9.55 -17.25 16.16
#